data_1d33f7b928d8dc14d855b1ea8bdc56ed
#
_entry.id   1d33f7b928d8dc14d855b1ea8bdc56ed
#
_cell.length_a   1.000
_cell.length_b   1.000
_cell.length_c   1.000
_cell.angle_alpha   90.00
_cell.angle_beta   90.00
_cell.angle_gamma   90.00
#
_symmetry.space_group_name_H-M   'P 1'
#
loop_
_entity.id
_entity.type
_entity.pdbx_description
1 polymer ?
#
loop_
_entity_poly.entity_id
_entity_poly.type
_entity_poly.pdbx_seq_one_letter_code
_entity_poly.pdbx_strand_id
1 'polypeptide(L)'
;MAKGSGGTRGASGGGMSGRARDLANKYLGGVSDPKLKKELADGMAAFEKEFGIPVFGNGEGRGGLKITVSDLGETTAAKVNGMGYLQVNSRFTNGQLPMSHAKHAMIHELTHGLDKTNAFNLTNGEWSSKGGGKFVVKKENKGFDKKLTSAYKHFKSHYGSSDTKAIGRYALKSKNEFFAEAVASHLTGTQNKYTTFAYNLAKSMSGK
;
A
#
# COMPACT_ATOMS: atom_id res chain seq x y z
N MET A 1 55.22 9.71 2.52
CA MET A 1 54.34 8.56 2.76
C MET A 1 53.18 9.02 3.62
N ALA A 2 52.01 9.24 3.03
CA ALA A 2 50.80 9.64 3.76
C ALA A 2 49.86 8.43 3.77
N LYS A 3 49.53 7.91 4.98
CA LYS A 3 48.56 6.84 5.19
C LYS A 3 47.14 7.43 5.13
N GLY A 4 46.40 7.06 4.09
CA GLY A 4 44.97 7.33 4.01
C GLY A 4 44.19 6.40 4.92
N SER A 5 43.55 6.92 5.94
CA SER A 5 42.60 6.22 6.80
C SER A 5 41.26 6.16 6.10
N GLY A 6 40.91 4.99 5.57
CA GLY A 6 39.60 4.68 5.02
C GLY A 6 38.60 4.48 6.15
N GLY A 7 37.85 5.51 6.49
CA GLY A 7 36.71 5.39 7.41
C GLY A 7 35.54 4.66 6.72
N THR A 8 35.30 3.41 7.08
CA THR A 8 34.07 2.69 6.78
C THR A 8 32.91 3.39 7.50
N ARG A 9 32.06 4.11 6.77
CA ARG A 9 30.79 4.61 7.31
C ARG A 9 29.91 3.39 7.61
N GLY A 10 29.84 3.00 8.87
CA GLY A 10 28.89 2.05 9.37
C GLY A 10 27.49 2.52 9.06
N ALA A 11 26.71 1.67 8.42
CA ALA A 11 25.28 1.89 8.23
C ALA A 11 24.64 2.02 9.62
N SER A 12 24.36 3.24 10.05
CA SER A 12 23.60 3.51 11.26
C SER A 12 22.22 2.89 11.07
N GLY A 13 21.90 1.84 11.81
CA GLY A 13 20.56 1.29 11.94
C GLY A 13 19.63 2.39 12.48
N GLY A 14 19.05 3.20 11.57
CA GLY A 14 18.17 4.30 11.91
C GLY A 14 16.99 3.79 12.72
N GLY A 15 16.85 4.28 13.94
CA GLY A 15 15.69 4.00 14.79
C GLY A 15 14.38 4.39 14.09
N MET A 16 13.27 3.81 14.55
CA MET A 16 11.92 4.17 14.09
C MET A 16 11.64 5.65 14.38
N SER A 17 11.05 6.40 13.43
CA SER A 17 10.62 7.79 13.70
C SER A 17 9.55 7.81 14.80
N GLY A 18 9.34 8.96 15.45
CA GLY A 18 8.33 9.09 16.51
C GLY A 18 6.95 8.65 16.03
N ARG A 19 6.53 9.12 14.85
CA ARG A 19 5.24 8.75 14.27
C ARG A 19 5.13 7.27 13.89
N ALA A 20 6.18 6.69 13.31
CA ALA A 20 6.21 5.25 13.01
C ALA A 20 6.09 4.41 14.30
N ARG A 21 6.69 4.87 15.40
CA ARG A 21 6.57 4.20 16.72
C ARG A 21 5.14 4.22 17.24
N ASP A 22 4.45 5.37 17.14
CA ASP A 22 3.05 5.48 17.56
C ASP A 22 2.15 4.54 16.76
N LEU A 23 2.33 4.48 15.44
CA LEU A 23 1.61 3.56 14.57
C LEU A 23 1.92 2.09 14.87
N ALA A 24 3.20 1.78 15.14
CA ALA A 24 3.60 0.43 15.55
C ALA A 24 2.92 0.00 16.85
N ASN A 25 2.87 0.88 17.85
CA ASN A 25 2.20 0.61 19.12
C ASN A 25 0.69 0.41 18.94
N LYS A 26 0.08 1.21 18.07
CA LYS A 26 -1.36 1.16 17.84
C LYS A 26 -1.82 -0.04 17.01
N TYR A 27 -1.08 -0.43 15.98
CA TYR A 27 -1.55 -1.37 14.95
C TYR A 27 -0.71 -2.65 14.83
N LEU A 28 0.56 -2.65 15.28
CA LEU A 28 1.50 -3.74 15.06
C LEU A 28 1.83 -4.53 16.34
N GLY A 29 0.90 -4.55 17.31
CA GLY A 29 1.09 -5.31 18.55
C GLY A 29 1.30 -6.82 18.32
N GLY A 30 0.68 -7.40 17.29
CA GLY A 30 0.83 -8.81 16.90
C GLY A 30 2.06 -9.13 16.05
N VAL A 31 2.91 -8.14 15.73
CA VAL A 31 4.16 -8.34 14.96
C VAL A 31 5.33 -8.44 15.93
N SER A 32 5.86 -9.64 16.13
CA SER A 32 6.94 -9.91 17.09
C SER A 32 8.33 -9.58 16.55
N ASP A 33 8.58 -9.77 15.24
CA ASP A 33 9.87 -9.46 14.63
C ASP A 33 10.11 -7.96 14.57
N PRO A 34 11.18 -7.42 15.22
CA PRO A 34 11.40 -5.99 15.32
C PRO A 34 11.78 -5.33 13.99
N LYS A 35 12.43 -6.05 13.07
CA LYS A 35 12.80 -5.54 11.74
C LYS A 35 11.56 -5.43 10.87
N LEU A 36 10.74 -6.48 10.84
CA LEU A 36 9.46 -6.45 10.13
C LEU A 36 8.55 -5.35 10.69
N LYS A 37 8.41 -5.26 12.01
CA LYS A 37 7.62 -4.22 12.68
C LYS A 37 8.06 -2.82 12.24
N LYS A 38 9.37 -2.57 12.17
CA LYS A 38 9.93 -1.29 11.73
C LYS A 38 9.56 -0.97 10.29
N GLU A 39 9.78 -1.91 9.35
CA GLU A 39 9.49 -1.68 7.94
C GLU A 39 7.99 -1.42 7.69
N LEU A 40 7.13 -2.18 8.36
CA LEU A 40 5.67 -1.98 8.28
C LEU A 40 5.26 -0.61 8.85
N ALA A 41 5.81 -0.22 10.00
CA ALA A 41 5.54 1.06 10.63
C ALA A 41 6.03 2.25 9.78
N ASP A 42 7.20 2.14 9.16
CA ASP A 42 7.72 3.15 8.25
C ASP A 42 6.85 3.28 6.98
N GLY A 43 6.30 2.16 6.49
CA GLY A 43 5.33 2.15 5.40
C GLY A 43 4.02 2.85 5.79
N MET A 44 3.49 2.54 6.97
CA MET A 44 2.28 3.19 7.51
C MET A 44 2.49 4.69 7.69
N ALA A 45 3.64 5.11 8.24
CA ALA A 45 3.95 6.53 8.47
C ALA A 45 4.09 7.30 7.16
N ALA A 46 4.74 6.70 6.14
CA ALA A 46 4.85 7.29 4.82
C ALA A 46 3.47 7.47 4.17
N PHE A 47 2.61 6.46 4.26
CA PHE A 47 1.25 6.51 3.72
C PHE A 47 0.37 7.53 4.46
N GLU A 48 0.37 7.49 5.79
CA GLU A 48 -0.43 8.38 6.63
C GLU A 48 -0.09 9.86 6.43
N LYS A 49 1.19 10.17 6.30
CA LYS A 49 1.66 11.54 6.04
C LYS A 49 0.98 12.11 4.80
N GLU A 50 0.85 11.32 3.76
CA GLU A 50 0.32 11.76 2.48
C GLU A 50 -1.21 11.66 2.38
N PHE A 51 -1.81 10.60 2.91
CA PHE A 51 -3.21 10.27 2.65
C PHE A 51 -4.07 10.10 3.92
N GLY A 52 -3.47 10.02 5.11
CA GLY A 52 -4.15 9.53 6.31
C GLY A 52 -4.27 8.01 6.33
N ILE A 53 -4.56 7.43 7.49
CA ILE A 53 -4.85 5.99 7.58
C ILE A 53 -6.29 5.75 7.13
N PRO A 54 -6.52 4.84 6.16
CA PRO A 54 -7.86 4.54 5.68
C PRO A 54 -8.76 4.02 6.83
N VAL A 55 -10.00 4.45 6.82
CA VAL A 55 -11.02 3.87 7.70
C VAL A 55 -11.58 2.63 7.04
N PHE A 56 -11.34 1.47 7.65
CA PHE A 56 -11.88 0.20 7.18
C PHE A 56 -13.20 -0.11 7.89
N GLY A 57 -14.13 -0.76 7.20
CA GLY A 57 -15.43 -1.13 7.74
C GLY A 57 -16.58 -0.23 7.26
N ASN A 58 -17.79 -0.51 7.70
CA ASN A 58 -19.03 0.12 7.24
C ASN A 58 -19.37 1.46 7.91
N GLY A 59 -18.41 2.18 8.43
CA GLY A 59 -18.62 3.48 9.07
C GLY A 59 -19.19 3.42 10.51
N GLU A 60 -19.62 2.25 10.97
CA GLU A 60 -20.19 2.06 12.31
C GLU A 60 -19.13 1.78 13.40
N GLY A 61 -17.87 2.13 13.16
CA GLY A 61 -16.81 2.07 14.18
C GLY A 61 -16.34 0.67 14.58
N ARG A 62 -16.77 -0.39 13.90
CA ARG A 62 -16.51 -1.78 14.28
C ARG A 62 -15.39 -2.49 13.51
N GLY A 63 -14.58 -1.79 12.79
CA GLY A 63 -13.50 -2.40 12.02
C GLY A 63 -12.29 -1.48 11.87
N GLY A 64 -11.52 -1.29 12.93
CA GLY A 64 -10.20 -0.66 12.83
C GLY A 64 -9.24 -1.57 12.06
N LEU A 65 -8.19 -0.99 11.48
CA LEU A 65 -7.10 -1.75 10.88
C LEU A 65 -6.53 -2.75 11.90
N LYS A 66 -6.59 -4.04 11.57
CA LYS A 66 -6.02 -5.12 12.36
C LYS A 66 -4.97 -5.85 11.56
N ILE A 67 -3.75 -5.87 12.05
CA ILE A 67 -2.59 -6.43 11.34
C ILE A 67 -2.13 -7.71 12.06
N THR A 68 -1.98 -8.79 11.29
CA THR A 68 -1.49 -10.08 11.77
C THR A 68 -0.41 -10.61 10.84
N VAL A 69 0.44 -11.50 11.35
CA VAL A 69 1.46 -12.21 10.57
C VAL A 69 1.03 -13.66 10.41
N SER A 70 1.02 -14.16 9.17
CA SER A 70 0.65 -15.55 8.85
C SER A 70 1.36 -16.01 7.57
N ASP A 71 1.47 -17.32 7.35
CA ASP A 71 1.97 -17.82 6.07
C ASP A 71 0.90 -17.60 4.98
N LEU A 72 1.26 -16.86 3.95
CA LEU A 72 0.40 -16.55 2.80
C LEU A 72 0.88 -17.27 1.52
N GLY A 73 1.80 -18.22 1.64
CA GLY A 73 2.42 -18.90 0.50
C GLY A 73 3.50 -18.05 -0.18
N GLU A 74 3.98 -18.51 -1.34
CA GLU A 74 5.18 -17.96 -2.00
C GLU A 74 4.96 -16.64 -2.72
N THR A 75 3.75 -16.38 -3.18
CA THR A 75 3.47 -15.30 -4.13
C THR A 75 2.76 -14.10 -3.51
N THR A 76 2.38 -14.17 -2.24
CA THR A 76 1.61 -13.12 -1.57
C THR A 76 2.42 -12.50 -0.44
N ALA A 77 2.85 -11.26 -0.59
CA ALA A 77 3.59 -10.52 0.45
C ALA A 77 2.68 -10.05 1.60
N ALA A 78 1.51 -9.55 1.26
CA ALA A 78 0.46 -9.16 2.19
C ALA A 78 -0.91 -9.23 1.50
N LYS A 79 -1.99 -9.10 2.26
CA LYS A 79 -3.35 -8.96 1.73
C LYS A 79 -4.24 -8.25 2.74
N VAL A 80 -5.15 -7.41 2.27
CA VAL A 80 -6.17 -6.76 3.09
C VAL A 80 -7.58 -7.12 2.61
N ASN A 81 -8.52 -7.33 3.54
CA ASN A 81 -9.94 -7.46 3.20
C ASN A 81 -10.70 -6.15 3.42
N GLY A 82 -11.96 -6.11 2.99
CA GLY A 82 -12.81 -4.91 3.11
C GLY A 82 -13.13 -4.50 4.54
N MET A 83 -12.90 -5.37 5.54
CA MET A 83 -13.13 -5.07 6.96
C MET A 83 -11.87 -4.59 7.69
N GLY A 84 -10.74 -4.41 6.99
CA GLY A 84 -9.48 -3.93 7.57
C GLY A 84 -8.61 -5.01 8.20
N TYR A 85 -8.88 -6.29 7.97
CA TYR A 85 -7.96 -7.35 8.34
C TYR A 85 -6.84 -7.41 7.31
N LEU A 86 -5.65 -6.97 7.72
CA LEU A 86 -4.44 -7.01 6.94
C LEU A 86 -3.54 -8.14 7.45
N GLN A 87 -3.24 -9.08 6.59
CA GLN A 87 -2.31 -10.17 6.87
C GLN A 87 -0.99 -9.90 6.15
N VAL A 88 0.11 -10.00 6.87
CA VAL A 88 1.48 -9.88 6.34
C VAL A 88 2.10 -11.28 6.33
N ASN A 89 2.84 -11.60 5.28
CA ASN A 89 3.44 -12.92 5.14
C ASN A 89 4.57 -13.12 6.15
N SER A 90 4.52 -14.22 6.89
CA SER A 90 5.58 -14.63 7.82
C SER A 90 6.92 -14.94 7.14
N ARG A 91 6.92 -15.12 5.82
CA ARG A 91 8.13 -15.34 5.01
C ARG A 91 9.10 -14.16 4.99
N PHE A 92 8.66 -12.98 5.42
CA PHE A 92 9.59 -11.87 5.69
C PHE A 92 10.52 -12.16 6.86
N THR A 93 10.03 -12.85 7.91
CA THR A 93 10.81 -13.10 9.13
C THR A 93 11.79 -14.25 8.99
N ASN A 94 11.58 -15.16 8.05
CA ASN A 94 12.49 -16.28 7.79
C ASN A 94 13.42 -16.07 6.57
N GLY A 95 13.41 -14.87 5.98
CA GLY A 95 14.28 -14.49 4.88
C GLY A 95 13.85 -15.01 3.49
N GLN A 96 12.71 -15.65 3.38
CA GLN A 96 12.17 -16.12 2.08
C GLN A 96 11.59 -14.98 1.24
N LEU A 97 11.20 -13.88 1.87
CA LEU A 97 10.88 -12.62 1.21
C LEU A 97 11.85 -11.53 1.65
N PRO A 98 12.30 -10.66 0.72
CA PRO A 98 13.21 -9.57 1.07
C PRO A 98 12.52 -8.59 2.04
N MET A 99 13.15 -8.33 3.19
CA MET A 99 12.62 -7.40 4.20
C MET A 99 12.34 -6.00 3.64
N SER A 100 13.13 -5.54 2.67
CA SER A 100 12.95 -4.26 1.97
C SER A 100 11.61 -4.14 1.25
N HIS A 101 10.95 -5.26 0.94
CA HIS A 101 9.62 -5.25 0.33
C HIS A 101 8.48 -5.09 1.34
N ALA A 102 8.71 -5.25 2.64
CA ALA A 102 7.66 -5.17 3.66
C ALA A 102 7.06 -3.76 3.74
N LYS A 103 7.89 -2.71 3.64
CA LYS A 103 7.44 -1.31 3.56
C LYS A 103 6.55 -1.09 2.33
N HIS A 104 6.96 -1.56 1.16
CA HIS A 104 6.20 -1.45 -0.08
C HIS A 104 4.86 -2.20 0.03
N ALA A 105 4.87 -3.45 0.52
CA ALA A 105 3.66 -4.25 0.71
C ALA A 105 2.66 -3.57 1.65
N MET A 106 3.12 -2.95 2.75
CA MET A 106 2.25 -2.19 3.65
C MET A 106 1.57 -1.02 2.94
N ILE A 107 2.32 -0.23 2.18
CA ILE A 107 1.77 0.91 1.42
C ILE A 107 0.76 0.42 0.38
N HIS A 108 1.07 -0.67 -0.32
CA HIS A 108 0.19 -1.31 -1.31
C HIS A 108 -1.16 -1.68 -0.69
N GLU A 109 -1.16 -2.39 0.42
CA GLU A 109 -2.39 -2.82 1.10
C GLU A 109 -3.21 -1.65 1.67
N LEU A 110 -2.54 -0.62 2.19
CA LEU A 110 -3.21 0.60 2.63
C LEU A 110 -3.85 1.37 1.46
N THR A 111 -3.24 1.31 0.27
CA THR A 111 -3.82 1.89 -0.95
C THR A 111 -5.11 1.18 -1.37
N HIS A 112 -5.16 -0.15 -1.25
CA HIS A 112 -6.43 -0.87 -1.42
C HIS A 112 -7.48 -0.46 -0.39
N GLY A 113 -7.06 -0.16 0.85
CA GLY A 113 -7.95 0.41 1.87
C GLY A 113 -8.52 1.76 1.46
N LEU A 114 -7.69 2.64 0.91
CA LEU A 114 -8.13 3.94 0.40
C LEU A 114 -9.13 3.80 -0.74
N ASP A 115 -8.84 2.92 -1.72
CA ASP A 115 -9.73 2.62 -2.84
C ASP A 115 -11.07 2.03 -2.36
N LYS A 116 -11.03 1.06 -1.44
CA LYS A 116 -12.23 0.43 -0.86
C LYS A 116 -13.04 1.40 0.01
N THR A 117 -12.39 2.26 0.80
CA THR A 117 -13.05 3.28 1.61
C THR A 117 -13.79 4.28 0.71
N ASN A 118 -13.16 4.70 -0.37
CA ASN A 118 -13.81 5.56 -1.34
C ASN A 118 -14.91 4.84 -2.11
N ALA A 119 -14.71 3.60 -2.55
CA ALA A 119 -15.77 2.79 -3.16
C ALA A 119 -16.96 2.60 -2.21
N PHE A 120 -16.70 2.40 -0.92
CA PHE A 120 -17.71 2.23 0.10
C PHE A 120 -18.46 3.54 0.43
N ASN A 121 -17.74 4.64 0.60
CA ASN A 121 -18.32 5.98 0.72
C ASN A 121 -19.04 6.39 -0.57
N LEU A 122 -18.65 5.85 -1.72
CA LEU A 122 -19.26 6.04 -3.02
C LEU A 122 -20.64 5.37 -3.16
N THR A 123 -20.89 4.31 -2.41
CA THR A 123 -22.12 3.52 -2.51
C THR A 123 -23.16 3.81 -1.42
N ASN A 124 -22.93 4.77 -0.49
CA ASN A 124 -23.78 5.04 0.68
C ASN A 124 -24.04 3.80 1.57
N GLY A 125 -23.14 2.83 1.60
CA GLY A 125 -23.30 1.62 2.39
C GLY A 125 -24.38 0.65 1.91
N GLU A 126 -25.00 0.89 0.77
CA GLU A 126 -26.00 -0.03 0.21
C GLU A 126 -25.34 -1.24 -0.44
N TRP A 127 -25.15 -2.28 0.33
CA TRP A 127 -25.00 -3.64 -0.18
C TRP A 127 -26.36 -4.06 -0.75
N SER A 128 -26.47 -4.10 -2.06
CA SER A 128 -27.59 -4.80 -2.68
C SER A 128 -27.44 -6.28 -2.37
N SER A 129 -28.26 -6.79 -1.47
CA SER A 129 -28.35 -8.20 -1.07
C SER A 129 -28.85 -9.15 -2.17
N LYS A 130 -29.02 -8.66 -3.39
CA LYS A 130 -29.39 -9.46 -4.57
C LYS A 130 -28.12 -9.95 -5.26
N GLY A 131 -27.78 -11.18 -4.99
CA GLY A 131 -26.74 -12.05 -5.50
C GLY A 131 -25.91 -11.57 -6.70
N GLY A 132 -24.61 -11.37 -6.50
CA GLY A 132 -23.64 -10.96 -7.52
C GLY A 132 -23.27 -9.49 -7.42
N GLY A 133 -22.53 -9.12 -6.36
CA GLY A 133 -22.18 -7.73 -6.03
C GLY A 133 -21.48 -6.97 -7.13
N LYS A 134 -22.21 -6.24 -7.95
CA LYS A 134 -21.68 -5.15 -8.78
C LYS A 134 -21.56 -3.92 -7.88
N PHE A 135 -20.34 -3.51 -7.59
CA PHE A 135 -20.08 -2.21 -6.98
C PHE A 135 -20.58 -1.10 -7.91
N VAL A 136 -21.58 -0.36 -7.50
CA VAL A 136 -22.06 0.80 -8.25
C VAL A 136 -21.23 2.01 -7.82
N VAL A 137 -20.32 2.45 -8.68
CA VAL A 137 -19.55 3.68 -8.46
C VAL A 137 -20.51 4.88 -8.49
N LYS A 138 -20.52 5.69 -7.43
CA LYS A 138 -21.31 6.93 -7.39
C LYS A 138 -20.98 7.85 -8.57
N LYS A 139 -21.98 8.64 -8.99
CA LYS A 139 -21.90 9.51 -10.17
C LYS A 139 -20.69 10.47 -10.11
N GLU A 140 -20.40 11.05 -8.97
CA GLU A 140 -19.27 11.95 -8.71
C GLU A 140 -17.89 11.30 -8.93
N ASN A 141 -17.79 9.98 -8.79
CA ASN A 141 -16.53 9.25 -8.91
C ASN A 141 -16.36 8.48 -10.22
N LYS A 142 -17.35 8.55 -11.13
CA LYS A 142 -17.22 7.98 -12.47
C LYS A 142 -16.04 8.59 -13.25
N GLY A 143 -15.76 9.89 -13.02
CA GLY A 143 -14.62 10.56 -13.61
C GLY A 143 -13.28 9.99 -13.12
N PHE A 144 -13.23 9.57 -11.86
CA PHE A 144 -12.09 8.98 -11.22
C PHE A 144 -11.77 7.59 -11.78
N ASP A 145 -12.77 6.72 -11.80
CA ASP A 145 -12.67 5.37 -12.37
C ASP A 145 -12.28 5.41 -13.85
N LYS A 146 -12.82 6.35 -14.61
CA LYS A 146 -12.47 6.57 -16.03
C LYS A 146 -10.99 6.94 -16.19
N LYS A 147 -10.48 7.87 -15.37
CA LYS A 147 -9.06 8.28 -15.39
C LYS A 147 -8.16 7.11 -15.05
N LEU A 148 -8.45 6.36 -13.99
CA LEU A 148 -7.68 5.18 -13.59
C LEU A 148 -7.71 4.09 -14.67
N THR A 149 -8.88 3.81 -15.25
CA THR A 149 -9.02 2.83 -16.32
C THR A 149 -8.22 3.22 -17.57
N SER A 150 -8.20 4.51 -17.93
CA SER A 150 -7.40 5.01 -19.05
C SER A 150 -5.90 4.86 -18.79
N ALA A 151 -5.44 5.25 -17.61
CA ALA A 151 -4.04 5.12 -17.21
C ALA A 151 -3.59 3.65 -17.17
N TYR A 152 -4.43 2.75 -16.66
CA TYR A 152 -4.15 1.32 -16.64
C TYR A 152 -4.05 0.71 -18.06
N LYS A 153 -4.96 1.07 -18.96
CA LYS A 153 -4.89 0.64 -20.37
C LYS A 153 -3.59 1.11 -21.02
N HIS A 154 -3.21 2.36 -20.79
CA HIS A 154 -1.96 2.91 -21.30
C HIS A 154 -0.75 2.20 -20.70
N PHE A 155 -0.75 1.93 -19.38
CA PHE A 155 0.29 1.14 -18.72
C PHE A 155 0.45 -0.24 -19.36
N LYS A 156 -0.65 -0.97 -19.56
CA LYS A 156 -0.61 -2.30 -20.18
C LYS A 156 -0.05 -2.30 -21.58
N SER A 157 -0.48 -1.35 -22.42
CA SER A 157 -0.02 -1.26 -23.81
C SER A 157 1.45 -0.88 -23.96
N HIS A 158 2.06 -0.28 -22.90
CA HIS A 158 3.47 0.10 -22.88
C HIS A 158 4.30 -0.75 -21.91
N TYR A 159 3.76 -1.90 -21.46
CA TYR A 159 4.51 -2.75 -20.55
C TYR A 159 5.77 -3.31 -21.23
N GLY A 160 6.90 -3.15 -20.55
CA GLY A 160 8.23 -3.46 -21.10
C GLY A 160 9.15 -2.25 -21.14
N SER A 161 8.61 -1.02 -21.13
CA SER A 161 9.40 0.20 -20.96
C SER A 161 10.02 0.29 -19.55
N SER A 162 11.06 1.11 -19.39
CA SER A 162 11.69 1.36 -18.08
C SER A 162 10.68 1.77 -17.02
N ASP A 163 9.79 2.71 -17.34
CA ASP A 163 8.77 3.24 -16.44
C ASP A 163 7.82 2.17 -15.92
N THR A 164 7.38 1.26 -16.81
CA THR A 164 6.43 0.22 -16.44
C THR A 164 7.09 -0.95 -15.72
N LYS A 165 8.34 -1.30 -16.09
CA LYS A 165 9.13 -2.32 -15.37
C LYS A 165 9.44 -1.90 -13.95
N ALA A 166 9.67 -0.61 -13.70
CA ALA A 166 9.94 -0.07 -12.37
C ALA A 166 8.75 -0.19 -11.40
N ILE A 167 7.50 -0.31 -11.92
CA ILE A 167 6.31 -0.55 -11.09
C ILE A 167 6.14 -2.06 -10.81
N GLY A 168 6.55 -2.91 -11.74
CA GLY A 168 6.51 -4.35 -11.57
C GLY A 168 5.34 -5.03 -12.30
N ARG A 169 5.50 -6.35 -12.48
CA ARG A 169 4.56 -7.18 -13.25
C ARG A 169 3.21 -7.37 -12.54
N TYR A 170 3.18 -7.27 -11.21
CA TYR A 170 1.97 -7.47 -10.42
C TYR A 170 0.88 -6.46 -10.80
N ALA A 171 1.26 -5.23 -11.13
CA ALA A 171 0.38 -4.17 -11.63
C ALA A 171 -0.43 -4.54 -12.89
N LEU A 172 -0.03 -5.58 -13.64
CA LEU A 172 -0.78 -6.05 -14.81
C LEU A 172 -2.06 -6.81 -14.46
N LYS A 173 -2.22 -7.29 -13.24
CA LYS A 173 -3.35 -8.13 -12.83
C LYS A 173 -4.69 -7.42 -12.94
N SER A 174 -4.76 -6.18 -12.48
CA SER A 174 -5.97 -5.35 -12.52
C SER A 174 -5.65 -3.86 -12.40
N LYS A 175 -6.61 -2.99 -12.69
CA LYS A 175 -6.46 -1.54 -12.48
C LYS A 175 -6.26 -1.18 -11.00
N ASN A 176 -6.84 -1.95 -10.09
CA ASN A 176 -6.70 -1.72 -8.65
C ASN A 176 -5.29 -2.12 -8.18
N GLU A 177 -4.75 -3.25 -8.69
CA GLU A 177 -3.36 -3.62 -8.43
C GLU A 177 -2.38 -2.62 -9.05
N PHE A 178 -2.65 -2.15 -10.27
CA PHE A 178 -1.86 -1.07 -10.89
C PHE A 178 -1.86 0.18 -10.00
N PHE A 179 -3.00 0.59 -9.48
CA PHE A 179 -3.12 1.75 -8.61
C PHE A 179 -2.31 1.57 -7.32
N ALA A 180 -2.49 0.43 -6.65
CA ALA A 180 -1.80 0.11 -5.40
C ALA A 180 -0.27 0.01 -5.58
N GLU A 181 0.20 -0.69 -6.62
CA GLU A 181 1.61 -0.81 -6.97
C GLU A 181 2.24 0.53 -7.33
N ALA A 182 1.54 1.36 -8.12
CA ALA A 182 2.06 2.65 -8.55
C ALA A 182 2.17 3.65 -7.39
N VAL A 183 1.21 3.68 -6.45
CA VAL A 183 1.29 4.48 -5.22
C VAL A 183 2.42 3.98 -4.32
N ALA A 184 2.52 2.68 -4.10
CA ALA A 184 3.59 2.09 -3.28
C ALA A 184 4.97 2.39 -3.89
N SER A 185 5.13 2.23 -5.20
CA SER A 185 6.35 2.57 -5.92
C SER A 185 6.72 4.05 -5.78
N HIS A 186 5.74 4.96 -5.88
CA HIS A 186 5.96 6.40 -5.69
C HIS A 186 6.49 6.71 -4.30
N LEU A 187 5.85 6.20 -3.26
CA LEU A 187 6.21 6.44 -1.86
C LEU A 187 7.50 5.73 -1.42
N THR A 188 7.96 4.74 -2.21
CA THR A 188 9.25 4.06 -1.99
C THR A 188 10.37 4.56 -2.91
N GLY A 189 10.13 5.64 -3.68
CA GLY A 189 11.17 6.39 -4.39
C GLY A 189 11.18 6.23 -5.92
N THR A 190 10.29 5.44 -6.51
CA THR A 190 10.15 5.35 -7.97
C THR A 190 9.25 6.47 -8.48
N GLN A 191 9.83 7.44 -9.19
CA GLN A 191 9.06 8.56 -9.75
C GLN A 191 9.06 8.51 -11.28
N ASN A 192 7.89 8.28 -11.86
CA ASN A 192 7.63 8.35 -13.29
C ASN A 192 6.18 8.80 -13.53
N LYS A 193 5.79 8.93 -14.80
CA LYS A 193 4.43 9.42 -15.15
C LYS A 193 3.29 8.60 -14.54
N TYR A 194 3.45 7.28 -14.42
CA TYR A 194 2.40 6.39 -13.87
C TYR A 194 2.32 6.48 -12.34
N THR A 195 3.47 6.46 -11.67
CA THR A 195 3.51 6.57 -10.21
C THR A 195 3.07 7.95 -9.73
N THR A 196 3.45 9.01 -10.44
CA THR A 196 3.00 10.39 -10.17
C THR A 196 1.51 10.54 -10.42
N PHE A 197 0.97 9.96 -11.50
CA PHE A 197 -0.47 9.93 -11.76
C PHE A 197 -1.22 9.25 -10.60
N ALA A 198 -0.82 8.05 -10.21
CA ALA A 198 -1.47 7.30 -9.14
C ALA A 198 -1.39 8.03 -7.79
N TYR A 199 -0.25 8.61 -7.45
CA TYR A 199 -0.08 9.43 -6.26
C TYR A 199 -1.04 10.64 -6.24
N ASN A 200 -1.10 11.42 -7.32
CA ASN A 200 -2.00 12.57 -7.42
C ASN A 200 -3.46 12.15 -7.33
N LEU A 201 -3.79 10.99 -7.90
CA LEU A 201 -5.11 10.41 -7.81
C LEU A 201 -5.45 10.06 -6.36
N ALA A 202 -4.55 9.39 -5.63
CA ALA A 202 -4.70 9.06 -4.21
C ALA A 202 -4.85 10.33 -3.35
N LYS A 203 -4.10 11.41 -3.63
CA LYS A 203 -4.25 12.71 -2.95
C LYS A 203 -5.65 13.27 -3.13
N SER A 204 -6.18 13.27 -4.35
CA SER A 204 -7.53 13.77 -4.60
C SER A 204 -8.63 12.92 -3.92
N MET A 205 -8.34 11.64 -3.62
CA MET A 205 -9.25 10.76 -2.88
C MET A 205 -9.20 10.97 -1.37
N SER A 206 -8.03 11.31 -0.84
CA SER A 206 -7.81 11.41 0.61
C SER A 206 -8.40 12.68 1.24
N GLY A 207 -8.74 13.68 0.43
CA GLY A 207 -9.21 14.98 0.92
C GLY A 207 -8.14 15.80 1.64
N LYS A 208 -6.85 15.46 1.47
CA LYS A 208 -5.69 16.16 2.04
C LYS A 208 -4.99 17.03 1.02
#